data_b47b8334727d8e05e834e32b16acfac1
#
_entry.id   b47b8334727d8e05e834e32b16acfac1
#
_cell.length_a   1.000
_cell.length_b   1.000
_cell.length_c   1.000
_cell.angle_alpha   90.00
_cell.angle_beta   90.00
_cell.angle_gamma   90.00
#
_symmetry.space_group_name_H-M   'P 1'
#
loop_
_entity.id
_entity.type
_entity.pdbx_description
1 polymer ?
#
loop_
_entity_poly.entity_id
_entity_poly.type
_entity_poly.pdbx_seq_one_letter_code
_entity_poly.pdbx_strand_id
1 'polypeptide(L)'
;MKKILLGLGLSVALLAGCGHKKTETNSNAADKKEISNNLPIIDNAKQQEVITRTLVFPKDERGNQQSQTVTYQGEHFKRLVIERLTATDDEMKEAIKQMGLEEAQKSLNESLEQDADYVQARGLQGFSGSVTILNENELKMTSTYDFESLDIEKASAMPYFQNLKLKEMIKLTPEEYINNLLMNGAEEQK
;
A
#
# COMPACT_ATOMS: atom_id res chain seq x y z
N MET A 1 4.13 -32.74 -11.56
CA MET A 1 3.94 -31.62 -10.62
C MET A 1 3.42 -30.46 -11.45
N LYS A 2 2.12 -30.16 -11.32
CA LYS A 2 1.50 -29.00 -11.99
C LYS A 2 1.97 -27.74 -11.28
N LYS A 3 2.47 -26.77 -12.05
CA LYS A 3 2.87 -25.47 -11.52
C LYS A 3 1.62 -24.76 -11.00
N ILE A 4 1.55 -24.53 -9.68
CA ILE A 4 0.51 -23.69 -9.08
C ILE A 4 0.84 -22.26 -9.54
N LEU A 5 0.18 -21.82 -10.61
CA LEU A 5 0.16 -20.41 -10.98
C LEU A 5 -0.77 -19.70 -10.01
N LEU A 6 -0.22 -19.29 -8.86
CA LEU A 6 -0.84 -18.27 -8.02
C LEU A 6 -0.89 -16.98 -8.86
N GLY A 7 -1.95 -16.84 -9.65
CA GLY A 7 -2.28 -15.60 -10.32
C GLY A 7 -2.59 -14.55 -9.25
N LEU A 8 -1.55 -13.91 -8.71
CA LEU A 8 -1.65 -12.74 -7.85
C LEU A 8 -2.19 -11.56 -8.66
N GLY A 9 -3.48 -11.64 -9.00
CA GLY A 9 -4.22 -10.54 -9.61
C GLY A 9 -4.34 -9.38 -8.63
N LEU A 10 -3.33 -8.53 -8.61
CA LEU A 10 -3.30 -7.29 -7.84
C LEU A 10 -4.18 -6.24 -8.52
N SER A 11 -5.50 -6.39 -8.49
CA SER A 11 -6.42 -5.37 -9.00
C SER A 11 -6.56 -4.25 -7.99
N VAL A 12 -5.69 -3.26 -8.05
CA VAL A 12 -5.92 -1.96 -7.41
C VAL A 12 -6.73 -1.13 -8.40
N ALA A 13 -8.03 -1.01 -8.19
CA ALA A 13 -8.86 -0.09 -8.94
C ALA A 13 -8.51 1.35 -8.50
N LEU A 14 -7.56 1.96 -9.20
CA LEU A 14 -7.36 3.40 -9.13
C LEU A 14 -8.27 4.04 -10.18
N LEU A 15 -9.36 4.63 -9.74
CA LEU A 15 -10.23 5.43 -10.59
C LEU A 15 -9.51 6.72 -10.94
N ALA A 16 -9.36 6.96 -12.25
CA ALA A 16 -8.96 8.24 -12.81
C ALA A 16 -10.07 9.27 -12.53
N GLY A 17 -9.91 10.07 -11.50
CA GLY A 17 -10.78 11.21 -11.19
C GLY A 17 -10.39 12.41 -12.04
N CYS A 18 -11.38 13.00 -12.69
CA CYS A 18 -11.38 14.11 -13.62
C CYS A 18 -10.66 15.38 -13.16
N GLY A 19 -10.10 16.03 -14.17
CA GLY A 19 -9.36 17.28 -14.11
C GLY A 19 -10.09 18.46 -13.49
N HIS A 20 -9.33 19.30 -12.79
CA HIS A 20 -9.72 20.64 -12.38
C HIS A 20 -9.21 21.67 -13.37
N LYS A 21 -10.13 22.45 -13.92
CA LYS A 21 -9.89 23.65 -14.70
C LYS A 21 -9.18 24.71 -13.85
N LYS A 22 -8.06 25.22 -14.36
CA LYS A 22 -7.46 26.48 -13.93
C LYS A 22 -8.39 27.64 -14.25
N THR A 23 -8.68 28.48 -13.27
CA THR A 23 -9.19 29.82 -13.49
C THR A 23 -8.05 30.79 -13.11
N GLU A 24 -7.52 31.44 -14.14
CA GLU A 24 -6.63 32.58 -13.98
C GLU A 24 -7.47 33.80 -13.58
N THR A 25 -7.06 34.49 -12.56
CA THR A 25 -7.51 35.88 -12.35
C THR A 25 -6.31 36.76 -12.06
N ASN A 26 -6.05 37.64 -13.03
CA ASN A 26 -5.13 38.74 -12.99
C ASN A 26 -5.68 39.84 -12.09
N SER A 27 -4.85 40.51 -11.29
CA SER A 27 -4.74 42.00 -11.34
C SER A 27 -3.88 42.60 -10.23
N ASN A 28 -2.87 43.32 -10.68
CA ASN A 28 -2.40 44.69 -10.35
C ASN A 28 -2.01 45.07 -8.91
N ALA A 29 -0.76 45.27 -8.79
CA ALA A 29 0.08 46.46 -8.47
C ALA A 29 -0.34 47.44 -7.37
N ALA A 30 0.70 47.77 -6.59
CA ALA A 30 1.02 48.96 -5.83
C ALA A 30 0.49 49.06 -4.36
N ASP A 31 1.33 48.92 -3.37
CA ASP A 31 1.99 50.09 -2.71
C ASP A 31 3.07 49.65 -1.71
N LYS A 32 4.18 50.38 -1.73
CA LYS A 32 5.30 50.28 -0.78
C LYS A 32 4.90 50.85 0.56
N LYS A 33 5.03 50.07 1.64
CA LYS A 33 5.40 50.57 2.96
C LYS A 33 6.29 49.54 3.64
N GLU A 34 7.57 49.89 3.75
CA GLU A 34 8.50 49.25 4.69
C GLU A 34 7.98 49.42 6.11
N ILE A 35 7.60 48.34 6.73
CA ILE A 35 7.48 48.23 8.19
C ILE A 35 8.48 47.15 8.59
N SER A 36 9.64 47.60 9.03
CA SER A 36 10.61 46.79 9.76
C SER A 36 9.97 46.32 11.06
N ASN A 37 9.37 45.16 11.07
CA ASN A 37 9.03 44.44 12.29
C ASN A 37 9.97 43.26 12.42
N ASN A 38 10.98 43.39 13.25
CA ASN A 38 11.72 42.29 13.84
C ASN A 38 10.76 41.49 14.73
N LEU A 39 9.91 40.70 14.13
CA LEU A 39 9.28 39.59 14.81
C LEU A 39 10.33 38.50 14.97
N PRO A 40 10.51 37.93 16.18
CA PRO A 40 11.36 36.75 16.31
C PRO A 40 10.83 35.71 15.32
N ILE A 41 11.70 35.22 14.44
CA ILE A 41 11.45 34.03 13.65
C ILE A 41 11.31 32.92 14.69
N ILE A 42 10.08 32.65 15.11
CA ILE A 42 9.76 31.43 15.80
C ILE A 42 9.89 30.39 14.70
N ASP A 43 11.02 29.72 14.70
CA ASP A 43 11.27 28.53 13.91
C ASP A 43 10.33 27.45 14.44
N ASN A 44 9.03 27.61 14.12
CA ASN A 44 8.01 26.59 14.29
C ASN A 44 8.14 25.59 13.14
N ALA A 45 9.31 25.01 12.99
CA ALA A 45 9.40 23.63 12.50
C ALA A 45 8.77 22.78 13.60
N LYS A 46 7.43 22.88 13.77
CA LYS A 46 6.66 21.88 14.49
C LYS A 46 7.07 20.56 13.87
N GLN A 47 7.80 19.78 14.63
CA GLN A 47 8.09 18.41 14.31
C GLN A 47 6.71 17.77 14.06
N GLN A 48 6.35 17.65 12.77
CA GLN A 48 5.02 17.13 12.40
C GLN A 48 4.92 15.74 12.98
N GLU A 49 3.84 15.48 13.67
CA GLU A 49 3.58 14.19 14.31
C GLU A 49 3.52 13.09 13.25
N VAL A 50 4.05 11.91 13.58
CA VAL A 50 3.88 10.72 12.75
C VAL A 50 2.49 10.16 13.02
N ILE A 51 1.68 10.07 11.98
CA ILE A 51 0.29 9.62 12.03
C ILE A 51 0.20 8.25 11.35
N THR A 52 -0.59 7.35 11.95
CA THR A 52 -0.89 6.04 11.37
C THR A 52 -2.41 5.86 11.30
N ARG A 53 -2.92 5.53 10.12
CA ARG A 53 -4.35 5.26 9.89
C ARG A 53 -4.52 3.92 9.18
N THR A 54 -5.51 3.15 9.62
CA THR A 54 -5.83 1.84 9.03
C THR A 54 -7.21 1.91 8.38
N LEU A 55 -7.25 1.60 7.09
CA LEU A 55 -8.44 1.59 6.25
C LEU A 55 -8.74 0.13 5.87
N VAL A 56 -9.99 -0.29 6.05
CA VAL A 56 -10.44 -1.67 5.78
C VAL A 56 -11.58 -1.64 4.77
N PHE A 57 -11.43 -2.39 3.70
CA PHE A 57 -12.52 -2.61 2.76
C PHE A 57 -13.47 -3.69 3.30
N PRO A 58 -14.77 -3.59 3.03
CA PRO A 58 -15.70 -4.66 3.37
C PRO A 58 -15.31 -5.96 2.64
N LYS A 59 -15.69 -7.09 3.23
CA LYS A 59 -15.49 -8.39 2.58
C LYS A 59 -16.28 -8.43 1.26
N ASP A 60 -15.64 -8.96 0.22
CA ASP A 60 -16.32 -9.24 -1.05
C ASP A 60 -17.22 -10.50 -0.96
N GLU A 61 -17.93 -10.81 -2.05
CA GLU A 61 -18.83 -11.98 -2.14
C GLU A 61 -18.11 -13.33 -1.93
N ARG A 62 -16.79 -13.35 -2.12
CA ARG A 62 -15.94 -14.55 -1.91
C ARG A 62 -15.35 -14.60 -0.50
N GLY A 63 -15.63 -13.61 0.34
CA GLY A 63 -15.08 -13.48 1.68
C GLY A 63 -13.67 -12.85 1.73
N ASN A 64 -13.11 -12.39 0.60
CA ASN A 64 -11.83 -11.71 0.60
C ASN A 64 -11.96 -10.33 1.21
N GLN A 65 -10.94 -9.90 1.92
CA GLN A 65 -10.86 -8.58 2.55
C GLN A 65 -9.48 -7.97 2.34
N GLN A 66 -9.44 -6.65 2.15
CA GLN A 66 -8.18 -5.90 2.11
C GLN A 66 -8.19 -4.84 3.18
N SER A 67 -7.06 -4.66 3.84
CA SER A 67 -6.78 -3.50 4.69
C SER A 67 -5.51 -2.80 4.25
N GLN A 68 -5.43 -1.49 4.52
CA GLN A 68 -4.25 -0.69 4.26
C GLN A 68 -3.96 0.19 5.46
N THR A 69 -2.75 0.04 6.00
CA THR A 69 -2.26 0.89 7.09
C THR A 69 -1.24 1.86 6.52
N VAL A 70 -1.59 3.14 6.58
CA VAL A 70 -0.78 4.26 6.07
C VAL A 70 -0.14 4.97 7.25
N THR A 71 1.19 5.01 7.28
CA THR A 71 1.97 5.82 8.22
C THR A 71 2.63 6.96 7.47
N TYR A 72 2.48 8.20 7.96
CA TYR A 72 2.96 9.40 7.30
C TYR A 72 3.35 10.50 8.29
N GLN A 73 4.10 11.48 7.81
CA GLN A 73 4.50 12.66 8.55
C GLN A 73 4.34 13.88 7.65
N GLY A 74 3.41 14.75 7.98
CA GLY A 74 3.01 15.84 7.11
C GLY A 74 2.50 15.34 5.77
N GLU A 75 3.13 15.77 4.68
CA GLU A 75 2.75 15.37 3.30
C GLU A 75 3.56 14.18 2.78
N HIS A 76 4.34 13.49 3.63
CA HIS A 76 5.25 12.44 3.22
C HIS A 76 4.84 11.08 3.77
N PHE A 77 4.67 10.11 2.87
CA PHE A 77 4.53 8.71 3.25
C PHE A 77 5.81 8.23 3.94
N LYS A 78 5.65 7.52 5.05
CA LYS A 78 6.70 6.79 5.74
C LYS A 78 6.59 5.30 5.44
N ARG A 79 5.39 4.75 5.60
CA ARG A 79 5.14 3.32 5.46
C ARG A 79 3.73 3.05 4.97
N LEU A 80 3.59 2.05 4.12
CA LEU A 80 2.32 1.45 3.73
C LEU A 80 2.37 -0.05 4.02
N VAL A 81 1.37 -0.56 4.73
CA VAL A 81 1.15 -1.99 4.89
C VAL A 81 -0.16 -2.35 4.21
N ILE A 82 -0.12 -3.29 3.29
CA ILE A 82 -1.31 -3.84 2.64
C ILE A 82 -1.46 -5.28 3.12
N GLU A 83 -2.57 -5.56 3.78
CA GLU A 83 -2.95 -6.92 4.16
C GLU A 83 -4.15 -7.37 3.33
N ARG A 84 -4.11 -8.61 2.88
CA ARG A 84 -5.21 -9.26 2.18
C ARG A 84 -5.52 -10.59 2.84
N LEU A 85 -6.77 -10.75 3.21
CA LEU A 85 -7.35 -12.04 3.57
C LEU A 85 -8.02 -12.60 2.32
N THR A 86 -7.69 -13.80 1.96
CA THR A 86 -8.28 -14.51 0.80
C THR A 86 -8.69 -15.90 1.22
N ALA A 87 -9.79 -16.39 0.64
CA ALA A 87 -10.18 -17.77 0.82
C ALA A 87 -9.12 -18.71 0.21
N THR A 88 -8.83 -19.82 0.89
CA THR A 88 -8.03 -20.91 0.32
C THR A 88 -8.81 -21.60 -0.80
N ASP A 89 -8.12 -21.98 -1.84
CA ASP A 89 -8.68 -22.86 -2.88
C ASP A 89 -8.79 -24.31 -2.41
N ASP A 90 -9.44 -25.14 -3.21
CA ASP A 90 -9.67 -26.54 -2.86
C ASP A 90 -8.36 -27.36 -2.81
N GLU A 91 -7.36 -27.00 -3.62
CA GLU A 91 -6.05 -27.65 -3.63
C GLU A 91 -5.29 -27.38 -2.33
N MET A 92 -5.31 -26.13 -1.86
CA MET A 92 -4.72 -25.74 -0.58
C MET A 92 -5.44 -26.40 0.60
N LYS A 93 -6.78 -26.44 0.58
CA LYS A 93 -7.55 -27.11 1.63
C LYS A 93 -7.20 -28.59 1.72
N GLU A 94 -7.08 -29.26 0.58
CA GLU A 94 -6.71 -30.66 0.53
C GLU A 94 -5.27 -30.89 1.04
N ALA A 95 -4.34 -30.03 0.65
CA ALA A 95 -2.95 -30.06 1.15
C ALA A 95 -2.91 -29.91 2.68
N ILE A 96 -3.66 -28.95 3.23
CA ILE A 96 -3.74 -28.73 4.69
C ILE A 96 -4.30 -29.98 5.40
N LYS A 97 -5.34 -30.61 4.85
CA LYS A 97 -5.91 -31.83 5.42
C LYS A 97 -4.95 -33.01 5.40
N GLN A 98 -4.15 -33.14 4.35
CA GLN A 98 -3.22 -34.27 4.18
C GLN A 98 -1.95 -34.13 5.04
N MET A 99 -1.37 -32.95 5.10
CA MET A 99 -0.07 -32.73 5.73
C MET A 99 -0.11 -31.83 6.99
N GLY A 100 -1.24 -31.19 7.28
CA GLY A 100 -1.39 -30.23 8.38
C GLY A 100 -0.94 -28.82 8.03
N LEU A 101 -1.32 -27.83 8.86
CA LEU A 101 -1.06 -26.41 8.61
C LEU A 101 0.42 -26.08 8.51
N GLU A 102 1.24 -26.64 9.39
CA GLU A 102 2.67 -26.32 9.48
C GLU A 102 3.42 -26.76 8.22
N GLU A 103 3.21 -28.00 7.77
CA GLU A 103 3.87 -28.51 6.59
C GLU A 103 3.32 -27.87 5.30
N ALA A 104 2.02 -27.56 5.27
CA ALA A 104 1.42 -26.79 4.17
C ALA A 104 2.01 -25.37 4.07
N GLN A 105 2.21 -24.69 5.21
CA GLN A 105 2.88 -23.40 5.26
C GLN A 105 4.32 -23.47 4.74
N LYS A 106 5.05 -24.49 5.14
CA LYS A 106 6.42 -24.71 4.68
C LYS A 106 6.46 -24.93 3.16
N SER A 107 5.60 -25.78 2.64
CA SER A 107 5.47 -26.04 1.20
C SER A 107 5.11 -24.78 0.40
N LEU A 108 4.22 -23.95 0.96
CA LEU A 108 3.88 -22.65 0.38
C LEU A 108 5.10 -21.72 0.34
N ASN A 109 5.86 -21.62 1.42
CA ASN A 109 7.07 -20.80 1.45
C ASN A 109 8.11 -21.28 0.45
N GLU A 110 8.33 -22.59 0.33
CA GLU A 110 9.23 -23.19 -0.68
C GLU A 110 8.78 -22.87 -2.11
N SER A 111 7.47 -22.83 -2.35
CA SER A 111 6.91 -22.46 -3.65
C SER A 111 7.14 -20.97 -3.95
N LEU A 112 6.98 -20.09 -2.95
CA LEU A 112 7.26 -18.65 -3.08
C LEU A 112 8.75 -18.36 -3.35
N GLU A 113 9.66 -19.13 -2.77
CA GLU A 113 11.11 -19.03 -3.05
C GLU A 113 11.48 -19.48 -4.48
N GLN A 114 10.58 -20.16 -5.20
CA GLN A 114 10.74 -20.52 -6.60
C GLN A 114 10.12 -19.51 -7.57
N ASP A 115 9.32 -18.57 -7.06
CA ASP A 115 8.74 -17.47 -7.84
C ASP A 115 9.79 -16.36 -8.03
N ALA A 116 10.30 -16.22 -9.24
CA ALA A 116 11.37 -15.27 -9.56
C ALA A 116 10.98 -13.81 -9.29
N ASP A 117 9.73 -13.44 -9.57
CA ASP A 117 9.23 -12.08 -9.37
C ASP A 117 9.11 -11.74 -7.87
N TYR A 118 8.62 -12.70 -7.08
CA TYR A 118 8.53 -12.56 -5.63
C TYR A 118 9.92 -12.49 -4.97
N VAL A 119 10.85 -13.37 -5.36
CA VAL A 119 12.22 -13.38 -4.84
C VAL A 119 12.95 -12.09 -5.19
N GLN A 120 12.79 -11.60 -6.43
CA GLN A 120 13.36 -10.33 -6.85
C GLN A 120 12.79 -9.15 -6.05
N ALA A 121 11.48 -9.14 -5.82
CA ALA A 121 10.80 -8.11 -5.03
C ALA A 121 11.28 -8.10 -3.57
N ARG A 122 11.40 -9.27 -2.94
CA ARG A 122 11.92 -9.42 -1.57
C ARG A 122 13.36 -8.95 -1.41
N GLY A 123 14.16 -9.00 -2.46
CA GLY A 123 15.52 -8.47 -2.48
C GLY A 123 15.60 -6.94 -2.55
N LEU A 124 14.46 -6.25 -2.72
CA LEU A 124 14.42 -4.79 -2.78
C LEU A 124 14.40 -4.20 -1.38
N GLN A 125 15.35 -3.31 -1.08
CA GLN A 125 15.35 -2.57 0.18
C GLN A 125 14.05 -1.77 0.34
N GLY A 126 13.49 -1.77 1.54
CA GLY A 126 12.23 -1.07 1.84
C GLY A 126 10.97 -1.86 1.47
N PHE A 127 11.09 -3.05 0.89
CA PHE A 127 9.97 -3.95 0.68
C PHE A 127 10.09 -5.23 1.51
N SER A 128 8.98 -5.69 2.05
CA SER A 128 8.84 -7.05 2.58
C SER A 128 7.47 -7.61 2.27
N GLY A 129 7.42 -8.89 1.94
CA GLY A 129 6.19 -9.63 1.65
C GLY A 129 6.15 -10.95 2.41
N SER A 130 4.97 -11.37 2.83
CA SER A 130 4.72 -12.68 3.44
C SER A 130 3.35 -13.20 3.06
N VAL A 131 3.22 -14.54 3.04
CA VAL A 131 1.95 -15.23 2.89
C VAL A 131 1.84 -16.22 4.04
N THR A 132 0.73 -16.15 4.79
CA THR A 132 0.50 -16.99 5.97
C THR A 132 -0.83 -17.71 5.84
N ILE A 133 -0.83 -19.02 6.04
CA ILE A 133 -2.04 -19.83 6.17
C ILE A 133 -2.59 -19.61 7.59
N LEU A 134 -3.72 -18.92 7.74
CA LEU A 134 -4.33 -18.68 9.04
C LEU A 134 -5.09 -19.90 9.54
N ASN A 135 -5.78 -20.57 8.64
CA ASN A 135 -6.55 -21.79 8.88
C ASN A 135 -6.86 -22.46 7.53
N GLU A 136 -7.62 -23.54 7.53
CA GLU A 136 -7.96 -24.27 6.30
C GLU A 136 -8.75 -23.46 5.26
N ASN A 137 -9.36 -22.34 5.67
CA ASN A 137 -10.23 -21.51 4.82
C ASN A 137 -9.65 -20.16 4.47
N GLU A 138 -8.59 -19.71 5.13
CA GLU A 138 -8.08 -18.33 4.97
C GLU A 138 -6.56 -18.27 4.86
N LEU A 139 -6.11 -17.51 3.89
CA LEU A 139 -4.73 -17.04 3.71
C LEU A 139 -4.64 -15.55 4.01
N LYS A 140 -3.55 -15.14 4.63
CA LYS A 140 -3.19 -13.72 4.79
C LYS A 140 -1.92 -13.41 4.02
N MET A 141 -2.01 -12.47 3.09
CA MET A 141 -0.87 -11.87 2.42
C MET A 141 -0.60 -10.50 3.04
N THR A 142 0.65 -10.24 3.42
CA THR A 142 1.09 -8.95 3.95
C THR A 142 2.20 -8.41 3.06
N SER A 143 2.05 -7.17 2.60
CA SER A 143 3.07 -6.43 1.84
C SER A 143 3.36 -5.13 2.56
N THR A 144 4.61 -4.89 2.91
CA THR A 144 5.07 -3.68 3.60
C THR A 144 6.01 -2.90 2.69
N TYR A 145 5.77 -1.61 2.57
CA TYR A 145 6.53 -0.63 1.81
C TYR A 145 7.05 0.43 2.76
N ASP A 146 8.34 0.51 2.94
CA ASP A 146 9.03 1.55 3.70
C ASP A 146 9.56 2.58 2.72
N PHE A 147 8.87 3.72 2.61
CA PHE A 147 9.19 4.77 1.65
C PHE A 147 10.44 5.58 1.98
N GLU A 148 11.01 5.40 3.18
CA GLU A 148 12.28 6.02 3.54
C GLU A 148 13.48 5.29 2.93
N SER A 149 13.30 4.02 2.56
CA SER A 149 14.36 3.17 2.00
C SER A 149 14.04 2.55 0.64
N LEU A 150 12.76 2.60 0.20
CA LEU A 150 12.30 2.00 -1.04
C LEU A 150 12.67 2.84 -2.27
N ASP A 151 13.43 2.26 -3.18
CA ASP A 151 13.65 2.84 -4.51
C ASP A 151 12.41 2.64 -5.38
N ILE A 152 11.60 3.70 -5.48
CA ILE A 152 10.33 3.72 -6.22
C ILE A 152 10.52 3.48 -7.72
N GLU A 153 11.60 4.02 -8.32
CA GLU A 153 11.88 3.84 -9.74
C GLU A 153 12.17 2.38 -10.04
N LYS A 154 13.03 1.77 -9.23
CA LYS A 154 13.38 0.36 -9.34
C LYS A 154 12.18 -0.55 -9.06
N ALA A 155 11.41 -0.27 -8.00
CA ALA A 155 10.20 -1.03 -7.68
C ALA A 155 9.18 -0.97 -8.83
N SER A 156 8.91 0.22 -9.37
CA SER A 156 7.93 0.41 -10.44
C SER A 156 8.30 -0.29 -11.76
N ALA A 157 9.58 -0.61 -11.96
CA ALA A 157 10.05 -1.36 -13.11
C ALA A 157 9.90 -2.88 -12.97
N MET A 158 9.66 -3.39 -11.74
CA MET A 158 9.52 -4.81 -11.48
C MET A 158 8.09 -5.30 -11.75
N PRO A 159 7.91 -6.48 -12.38
CA PRO A 159 6.59 -7.05 -12.65
C PRO A 159 5.72 -7.19 -11.40
N TYR A 160 6.32 -7.55 -10.28
CA TYR A 160 5.63 -7.74 -9.00
C TYR A 160 4.83 -6.50 -8.54
N PHE A 161 5.33 -5.29 -8.79
CA PHE A 161 4.72 -4.04 -8.33
C PHE A 161 3.88 -3.31 -9.38
N GLN A 162 3.75 -3.82 -10.61
CA GLN A 162 3.09 -3.11 -11.72
C GLN A 162 1.66 -2.66 -11.39
N ASN A 163 0.92 -3.48 -10.63
CA ASN A 163 -0.47 -3.19 -10.29
C ASN A 163 -0.63 -2.19 -9.13
N LEU A 164 0.42 -1.90 -8.36
CA LEU A 164 0.35 -0.99 -7.22
C LEU A 164 0.45 0.49 -7.62
N LYS A 165 0.93 0.78 -8.85
CA LYS A 165 1.09 2.14 -9.37
C LYS A 165 1.81 3.09 -8.39
N LEU A 166 2.93 2.61 -7.83
CA LEU A 166 3.70 3.34 -6.80
C LEU A 166 4.01 4.79 -7.21
N LYS A 167 4.39 5.03 -8.48
CA LYS A 167 4.70 6.37 -8.98
C LYS A 167 3.51 7.33 -8.97
N GLU A 168 2.31 6.83 -9.22
CA GLU A 168 1.09 7.61 -9.13
C GLU A 168 0.70 7.87 -7.69
N MET A 169 0.85 6.87 -6.83
CA MET A 169 0.51 6.98 -5.42
C MET A 169 1.34 8.06 -4.71
N ILE A 170 2.67 8.10 -4.92
CA ILE A 170 3.55 9.07 -4.26
C ILE A 170 3.38 10.51 -4.75
N LYS A 171 2.61 10.74 -5.84
CA LYS A 171 2.23 12.09 -6.29
C LYS A 171 1.08 12.68 -5.47
N LEU A 172 0.36 11.83 -4.75
CA LEU A 172 -0.70 12.23 -3.83
C LEU A 172 -0.08 12.54 -2.46
N THR A 173 -0.69 13.44 -1.73
CA THR A 173 -0.44 13.53 -0.30
C THR A 173 -1.05 12.30 0.40
N PRO A 174 -0.56 11.90 1.58
CA PRO A 174 -1.15 10.81 2.34
C PRO A 174 -2.65 11.00 2.63
N GLU A 175 -3.08 12.23 2.90
CA GLU A 175 -4.49 12.54 3.12
C GLU A 175 -5.34 12.37 1.85
N GLU A 176 -4.84 12.79 0.68
CA GLU A 176 -5.52 12.55 -0.60
C GLU A 176 -5.63 11.05 -0.90
N TYR A 177 -4.56 10.30 -0.62
CA TYR A 177 -4.57 8.85 -0.78
C TYR A 177 -5.62 8.19 0.12
N ILE A 178 -5.63 8.53 1.41
CA ILE A 178 -6.59 8.02 2.40
C ILE A 178 -8.02 8.39 1.99
N ASN A 179 -8.27 9.64 1.58
CA ASN A 179 -9.58 10.07 1.10
C ASN A 179 -10.04 9.27 -0.13
N ASN A 180 -9.12 8.95 -1.05
CA ASN A 180 -9.44 8.08 -2.19
C ASN A 180 -9.84 6.67 -1.74
N LEU A 181 -9.20 6.09 -0.73
CA LEU A 181 -9.60 4.79 -0.18
C LEU A 181 -11.00 4.86 0.44
N LEU A 182 -11.30 5.89 1.23
CA LEU A 182 -12.62 6.11 1.84
C LEU A 182 -13.70 6.29 0.78
N MET A 183 -13.45 7.08 -0.28
CA MET A 183 -14.37 7.26 -1.40
C MET A 183 -14.62 5.96 -2.18
N ASN A 184 -13.68 5.03 -2.16
CA ASN A 184 -13.79 3.71 -2.77
C ASN A 184 -14.37 2.65 -1.82
N GLY A 185 -14.94 3.06 -0.69
CA GLY A 185 -15.70 2.18 0.22
C GLY A 185 -14.86 1.55 1.34
N ALA A 186 -13.64 2.01 1.56
CA ALA A 186 -12.90 1.62 2.77
C ALA A 186 -13.48 2.35 3.99
N GLU A 187 -13.40 1.71 5.15
CA GLU A 187 -13.78 2.28 6.45
C GLU A 187 -12.54 2.41 7.33
N GLU A 188 -12.44 3.51 8.06
CA GLU A 188 -11.32 3.70 8.99
C GLU A 188 -11.55 2.92 10.27
N GLN A 189 -10.56 2.12 10.66
CA GLN A 189 -10.53 1.48 11.98
C GLN A 189 -10.17 2.52 13.06
N LYS A 190 -10.98 2.57 14.11
CA LYS A 190 -10.75 3.41 15.30
C LYS A 190 -9.92 2.68 16.34
#